data_2d9079bfeb9b7c3528d4554d2b6aac60
#
_entry.id   2d9079bfeb9b7c3528d4554d2b6aac60
#
_cell.length_a   1.000
_cell.length_b   1.000
_cell.length_c   1.000
_cell.angle_alpha   90.00
_cell.angle_beta   90.00
_cell.angle_gamma   90.00
#
_symmetry.space_group_name_H-M   'P 1'
#
loop_
_entity.id
_entity.type
_entity.pdbx_description
1 polymer ?
#
loop_
_entity_poly.entity_id
_entity_poly.type
_entity_poly.pdbx_seq_one_letter_code
_entity_poly.pdbx_strand_id
1 'polypeptide(L)'
;MYPELILVIAIIVFLFIYNKVISVHGAFDSNSPYIAYLKESDYDFLLIARYGDLVYDPNEVFMKRIKKGLMVILITFFIATVVGKMSFITLIICLILGYLTFKNQYMSLKSYYKAHLNQIDSLLPYYLKGLEILIHHYTVPVALAKSIEDAPEVFKPGLRRLIDKIESGDSSVDPYMDFAKEYPVRDSMRM
;
A
#
# COMPACT_ATOMS: atom_id res chain seq x y z
N MET A 1 0.56 46.55 15.28
CA MET A 1 1.52 45.50 14.87
C MET A 1 1.40 45.38 13.35
N TYR A 2 2.48 45.46 12.61
CA TYR A 2 2.46 45.48 11.16
C TYR A 2 2.15 44.08 10.64
N PRO A 3 0.95 43.82 10.10
CA PRO A 3 0.57 42.49 9.61
C PRO A 3 1.47 41.99 8.49
N GLU A 4 2.02 42.91 7.69
CA GLU A 4 2.96 42.63 6.61
C GLU A 4 4.28 42.03 7.12
N LEU A 5 4.78 42.47 8.26
CA LEU A 5 6.04 41.99 8.84
C LEU A 5 5.87 40.55 9.40
N ILE A 6 4.71 40.25 9.97
CA ILE A 6 4.35 38.90 10.43
C ILE A 6 4.27 37.95 9.23
N LEU A 7 3.68 38.40 8.12
CA LEU A 7 3.56 37.62 6.89
C LEU A 7 4.92 37.30 6.30
N VAL A 8 5.84 38.28 6.23
CA VAL A 8 7.20 38.06 5.74
C VAL A 8 7.96 37.08 6.63
N ILE A 9 7.87 37.22 7.95
CA ILE A 9 8.52 36.27 8.89
C ILE A 9 7.93 34.87 8.73
N ALA A 10 6.60 34.74 8.60
CA ALA A 10 5.95 33.46 8.39
C ALA A 10 6.38 32.79 7.09
N ILE A 11 6.55 33.54 5.99
CA ILE A 11 7.08 33.04 4.72
C ILE A 11 8.52 32.56 4.87
N ILE A 12 9.39 33.34 5.53
CA ILE A 12 10.78 32.97 5.74
C ILE A 12 10.88 31.69 6.58
N VAL A 13 10.12 31.59 7.67
CA VAL A 13 10.07 30.41 8.53
C VAL A 13 9.54 29.20 7.76
N PHE A 14 8.49 29.40 6.95
CA PHE A 14 7.94 28.35 6.08
C PHE A 14 8.97 27.84 5.08
N LEU A 15 9.67 28.75 4.38
CA LEU A 15 10.70 28.38 3.41
C LEU A 15 11.90 27.69 4.10
N PHE A 16 12.30 28.14 5.27
CA PHE A 16 13.37 27.51 6.05
C PHE A 16 13.01 26.10 6.49
N ILE A 17 11.80 25.91 7.05
CA ILE A 17 11.30 24.60 7.47
C ILE A 17 11.08 23.70 6.24
N TYR A 18 10.52 24.24 5.15
CA TYR A 18 10.32 23.52 3.90
C TYR A 18 11.64 23.00 3.34
N ASN A 19 12.65 23.86 3.26
CA ASN A 19 13.98 23.50 2.76
C ASN A 19 14.67 22.49 3.69
N LYS A 20 14.50 22.62 5.01
CA LYS A 20 15.04 21.70 6.00
C LYS A 20 14.31 20.35 5.99
N VAL A 21 12.99 20.32 5.81
CA VAL A 21 12.18 19.09 5.67
C VAL A 21 12.51 18.37 4.36
N ILE A 22 12.83 19.06 3.28
CA ILE A 22 13.30 18.47 2.03
C ILE A 22 14.74 17.97 2.18
N SER A 23 15.59 18.71 2.89
CA SER A 23 17.02 18.40 3.13
C SER A 23 17.23 17.32 4.22
N VAL A 24 16.22 16.91 4.95
CA VAL A 24 16.28 15.93 6.06
C VAL A 24 16.48 14.47 5.55
N HIS A 25 17.19 14.29 4.44
CA HIS A 25 17.72 12.97 4.08
C HIS A 25 18.74 12.43 5.10
N GLY A 26 19.23 13.26 6.01
CA GLY A 26 20.24 12.87 7.00
C GLY A 26 19.76 12.78 8.47
N ALA A 27 18.59 13.35 8.80
CA ALA A 27 18.16 13.39 10.20
C ALA A 27 17.03 12.39 10.54
N PHE A 28 16.35 11.85 9.52
CA PHE A 28 15.44 10.71 9.67
C PHE A 28 16.06 9.53 8.93
N ASP A 29 17.07 8.95 9.52
CA ASP A 29 17.56 7.65 9.10
C ASP A 29 16.41 6.65 9.14
N SER A 30 16.22 5.91 8.06
CA SER A 30 15.16 4.89 7.93
C SER A 30 15.19 3.85 9.06
N ASN A 31 16.27 3.80 9.82
CA ASN A 31 16.50 2.94 10.97
C ASN A 31 16.22 3.59 12.33
N SER A 32 15.66 4.81 12.37
CA SER A 32 15.36 5.42 13.66
C SER A 32 14.20 4.68 14.36
N PRO A 33 14.31 4.37 15.66
CA PRO A 33 13.30 3.64 16.41
C PRO A 33 11.93 4.39 16.43
N TYR A 34 11.93 5.69 16.27
CA TYR A 34 10.72 6.51 16.19
C TYR A 34 9.95 6.28 14.88
N ILE A 35 10.64 6.06 13.78
CA ILE A 35 10.02 5.74 12.48
C ILE A 35 9.41 4.35 12.52
N ALA A 36 10.10 3.38 13.10
CA ALA A 36 9.60 2.02 13.29
C ALA A 36 8.31 1.99 14.14
N TYR A 37 8.21 2.87 15.15
CA TYR A 37 7.01 2.97 15.99
C TYR A 37 5.81 3.61 15.26
N LEU A 38 6.06 4.55 14.34
CA LEU A 38 5.01 5.22 13.56
C LEU A 38 4.52 4.38 12.37
N LYS A 39 5.30 3.39 11.95
CA LYS A 39 5.00 2.53 10.81
C LYS A 39 4.07 1.40 11.26
N GLU A 40 2.96 1.23 10.56
CA GLU A 40 2.05 0.11 10.79
C GLU A 40 2.73 -1.22 10.42
N SER A 41 2.51 -2.27 11.20
CA SER A 41 3.18 -3.58 11.03
C SER A 41 2.88 -4.26 9.68
N ASP A 42 1.71 -3.97 9.10
CA ASP A 42 1.24 -4.51 7.83
C ASP A 42 1.51 -3.58 6.63
N TYR A 43 2.13 -2.41 6.88
CA TYR A 43 2.34 -1.39 5.84
C TYR A 43 3.16 -1.90 4.65
N ASP A 44 4.29 -2.57 4.92
CA ASP A 44 5.19 -3.08 3.88
C ASP A 44 4.51 -4.16 3.04
N PHE A 45 3.79 -5.05 3.68
CA PHE A 45 3.00 -6.08 3.03
C PHE A 45 1.94 -5.47 2.10
N LEU A 46 1.18 -4.49 2.58
CA LEU A 46 0.13 -3.81 1.78
C LEU A 46 0.73 -3.03 0.61
N LEU A 47 1.93 -2.47 0.78
CA LEU A 47 2.63 -1.75 -0.27
C LEU A 47 3.06 -2.71 -1.39
N ILE A 48 3.69 -3.84 -1.02
CA ILE A 48 4.10 -4.89 -1.96
C ILE A 48 2.88 -5.48 -2.67
N ALA A 49 1.80 -5.74 -1.94
CA ALA A 49 0.55 -6.27 -2.50
C ALA A 49 -0.07 -5.33 -3.56
N ARG A 50 0.15 -4.02 -3.46
CA ARG A 50 -0.37 -3.04 -4.42
C ARG A 50 0.55 -2.78 -5.60
N TYR A 51 1.86 -2.69 -5.37
CA TYR A 51 2.83 -2.24 -6.37
C TYR A 51 3.76 -3.34 -6.88
N GLY A 52 3.71 -4.54 -6.27
CA GLY A 52 4.59 -5.67 -6.57
C GLY A 52 6.01 -5.44 -6.05
N ASP A 53 6.88 -6.38 -6.37
CA ASP A 53 8.32 -6.32 -6.01
C ASP A 53 9.08 -5.26 -6.83
N LEU A 54 8.39 -4.61 -7.73
CA LEU A 54 8.94 -3.68 -8.70
C LEU A 54 9.30 -2.39 -8.03
N VAL A 55 10.14 -2.30 -7.02
CA VAL A 55 10.70 -1.02 -7.07
C VAL A 55 10.92 -0.15 -5.88
N TYR A 56 10.15 -0.11 -4.92
CA TYR A 56 10.28 0.96 -3.94
C TYR A 56 10.76 0.40 -2.60
N ASP A 57 11.88 0.95 -2.15
CA ASP A 57 12.21 0.85 -0.73
C ASP A 57 10.98 1.31 0.08
N PRO A 58 10.31 0.39 0.80
CA PRO A 58 9.11 0.72 1.58
C PRO A 58 9.33 1.89 2.54
N ASN A 59 10.56 2.07 3.00
CA ASN A 59 10.94 3.15 3.89
C ASN A 59 10.95 4.50 3.16
N GLU A 60 11.36 4.54 1.89
CA GLU A 60 11.30 5.78 1.11
C GLU A 60 9.85 6.23 0.88
N VAL A 61 8.95 5.29 0.59
CA VAL A 61 7.51 5.59 0.41
C VAL A 61 6.90 6.06 1.73
N PHE A 62 7.28 5.44 2.84
CA PHE A 62 6.83 5.84 4.17
C PHE A 62 7.33 7.24 4.53
N MET A 63 8.58 7.58 4.21
CA MET A 63 9.13 8.92 4.40
C MET A 63 8.41 9.98 3.56
N LYS A 64 8.06 9.67 2.32
CA LYS A 64 7.22 10.54 1.47
C LYS A 64 5.85 10.80 2.10
N ARG A 65 5.27 9.78 2.75
CA ARG A 65 4.01 9.88 3.48
C ARG A 65 4.12 10.83 4.69
N ILE A 66 5.17 10.70 5.51
CA ILE A 66 5.44 11.60 6.63
C ILE A 66 5.60 13.04 6.13
N LYS A 67 6.45 13.26 5.13
CA LYS A 67 6.69 14.58 4.54
C LYS A 67 5.39 15.22 4.04
N LYS A 68 4.52 14.45 3.40
CA LYS A 68 3.22 14.93 2.91
C LYS A 68 2.30 15.37 4.06
N GLY A 69 2.21 14.58 5.13
CA GLY A 69 1.44 14.96 6.32
C GLY A 69 1.94 16.24 6.97
N LEU A 70 3.27 16.36 7.12
CA LEU A 70 3.93 17.52 7.70
C LEU A 70 3.76 18.78 6.85
N MET A 71 3.83 18.65 5.53
CA MET A 71 3.53 19.71 4.58
C MET A 71 2.11 20.28 4.76
N VAL A 72 1.12 19.41 4.92
CA VAL A 72 -0.27 19.85 5.13
C VAL A 72 -0.40 20.62 6.44
N ILE A 73 0.26 20.17 7.52
CA ILE A 73 0.28 20.92 8.79
C ILE A 73 0.87 22.31 8.58
N LEU A 74 2.01 22.42 7.90
CA LEU A 74 2.69 23.69 7.64
C LEU A 74 1.84 24.64 6.80
N ILE A 75 1.23 24.14 5.73
CA ILE A 75 0.38 24.96 4.84
C ILE A 75 -0.86 25.46 5.59
N THR A 76 -1.55 24.57 6.32
CA THR A 76 -2.74 24.97 7.08
C THR A 76 -2.42 25.94 8.22
N PHE A 77 -1.29 25.73 8.89
CA PHE A 77 -0.79 26.67 9.90
C PHE A 77 -0.46 28.04 9.31
N PHE A 78 0.21 28.07 8.14
CA PHE A 78 0.50 29.31 7.43
C PHE A 78 -0.76 30.06 7.03
N ILE A 79 -1.74 29.38 6.46
CA ILE A 79 -3.04 29.99 6.11
C ILE A 79 -3.73 30.56 7.34
N ALA A 80 -3.72 29.84 8.46
CA ALA A 80 -4.32 30.31 9.72
C ALA A 80 -3.65 31.56 10.27
N THR A 81 -2.31 31.69 10.14
CA THR A 81 -1.59 32.90 10.55
C THR A 81 -1.92 34.08 9.67
N VAL A 82 -2.01 33.90 8.35
CA VAL A 82 -2.35 34.98 7.40
C VAL A 82 -3.77 35.49 7.62
N VAL A 83 -4.73 34.61 7.90
CA VAL A 83 -6.12 34.98 8.18
C VAL A 83 -6.28 35.65 9.56
N GLY A 84 -5.21 35.66 10.38
CA GLY A 84 -5.20 36.33 11.67
C GLY A 84 -6.09 35.69 12.75
N LYS A 85 -6.55 34.47 12.54
CA LYS A 85 -7.39 33.70 13.46
C LYS A 85 -6.59 32.63 14.23
N MET A 86 -5.46 33.02 14.81
CA MET A 86 -4.68 32.11 15.65
C MET A 86 -5.42 31.90 16.99
N SER A 87 -6.08 30.76 17.10
CA SER A 87 -6.68 30.23 18.32
C SER A 87 -6.07 28.86 18.63
N PHE A 88 -6.11 28.44 19.88
CA PHE A 88 -5.74 27.07 20.28
C PHE A 88 -6.53 26.01 19.52
N ILE A 89 -7.80 26.29 19.24
CA ILE A 89 -8.68 25.43 18.42
C ILE A 89 -8.12 25.27 16.98
N THR A 90 -7.64 26.35 16.37
CA THR A 90 -7.08 26.34 15.01
C THR A 90 -5.82 25.46 14.95
N LEU A 91 -4.98 25.49 15.99
CA LEU A 91 -3.80 24.63 16.07
C LEU A 91 -4.18 23.15 16.13
N ILE A 92 -5.20 22.80 16.92
CA ILE A 92 -5.72 21.42 16.98
C ILE A 92 -6.25 20.98 15.61
N ILE A 93 -6.98 21.84 14.91
CA ILE A 93 -7.51 21.53 13.57
C ILE A 93 -6.36 21.25 12.57
N CYS A 94 -5.29 22.07 12.59
CA CYS A 94 -4.12 21.84 11.73
C CYS A 94 -3.46 20.47 11.99
N LEU A 95 -3.32 20.08 13.25
CA LEU A 95 -2.76 18.77 13.63
C LEU A 95 -3.66 17.60 13.16
N ILE A 96 -4.98 17.74 13.34
CA ILE A 96 -5.94 16.73 12.88
C ILE A 96 -5.88 16.56 11.36
N LEU A 97 -5.84 17.65 10.58
CA LEU A 97 -5.76 17.60 9.12
C LEU A 97 -4.47 16.92 8.65
N GLY A 98 -3.34 17.23 9.27
CA GLY A 98 -2.07 16.57 8.98
C GLY A 98 -2.10 15.08 9.30
N TYR A 99 -2.65 14.70 10.46
CA TYR A 99 -2.83 13.31 10.85
C TYR A 99 -3.75 12.54 9.90
N LEU A 100 -4.88 13.13 9.52
CA LEU A 100 -5.80 12.53 8.54
C LEU A 100 -5.13 12.31 7.19
N THR A 101 -4.35 13.30 6.71
CA THR A 101 -3.60 13.19 5.46
C THR A 101 -2.54 12.09 5.53
N PHE A 102 -1.83 12.00 6.66
CA PHE A 102 -0.88 10.92 6.91
C PHE A 102 -1.56 9.55 6.90
N LYS A 103 -2.69 9.40 7.57
CA LYS A 103 -3.40 8.12 7.69
C LYS A 103 -4.17 7.71 6.43
N ASN A 104 -4.60 8.68 5.63
CA ASN A 104 -5.39 8.43 4.42
C ASN A 104 -4.67 7.51 3.42
N GLN A 105 -3.36 7.65 3.27
CA GLN A 105 -2.59 6.81 2.36
C GLN A 105 -2.57 5.34 2.82
N TYR A 106 -2.41 5.09 4.11
CA TYR A 106 -2.52 3.74 4.68
C TYR A 106 -3.92 3.16 4.51
N MET A 107 -4.96 3.95 4.79
CA MET A 107 -6.35 3.52 4.60
C MET A 107 -6.64 3.18 3.13
N SER A 108 -6.07 3.94 2.19
CA SER A 108 -6.19 3.66 0.75
C SER A 108 -5.52 2.33 0.37
N LEU A 109 -4.33 2.02 0.90
CA LEU A 109 -3.67 0.73 0.68
C LEU A 109 -4.51 -0.43 1.24
N LYS A 110 -4.98 -0.28 2.46
CA LYS A 110 -5.83 -1.29 3.12
C LYS A 110 -7.14 -1.52 2.40
N SER A 111 -7.79 -0.44 1.94
CA SER A 111 -9.03 -0.53 1.16
C SER A 111 -8.80 -1.21 -0.19
N TYR A 112 -7.69 -0.88 -0.87
CA TYR A 112 -7.31 -1.54 -2.13
C TYR A 112 -7.11 -3.04 -1.92
N TYR A 113 -6.33 -3.44 -0.91
CA TYR A 113 -6.07 -4.85 -0.59
C TYR A 113 -7.36 -5.60 -0.25
N LYS A 114 -8.24 -4.99 0.57
CA LYS A 114 -9.55 -5.57 0.90
C LYS A 114 -10.44 -5.74 -0.33
N ALA A 115 -10.48 -4.74 -1.22
CA ALA A 115 -11.25 -4.83 -2.46
C ALA A 115 -10.71 -5.95 -3.36
N HIS A 116 -9.37 -6.09 -3.45
CA HIS A 116 -8.72 -7.15 -4.20
C HIS A 116 -9.05 -8.55 -3.64
N LEU A 117 -8.99 -8.73 -2.32
CA LEU A 117 -9.40 -9.98 -1.68
C LEU A 117 -10.88 -10.31 -1.92
N ASN A 118 -11.77 -9.33 -1.82
CA ASN A 118 -13.20 -9.54 -2.10
C ASN A 118 -13.43 -9.95 -3.56
N GLN A 119 -12.66 -9.39 -4.50
CA GLN A 119 -12.72 -9.77 -5.91
C GLN A 119 -12.27 -11.23 -6.11
N ILE A 120 -11.18 -11.63 -5.47
CA ILE A 120 -10.68 -13.01 -5.49
C ILE A 120 -11.76 -13.95 -4.92
N ASP A 121 -12.29 -13.64 -3.75
CA ASP A 121 -13.30 -14.46 -3.06
C ASP A 121 -14.56 -14.66 -3.91
N SER A 122 -14.96 -13.64 -4.66
CA SER A 122 -16.14 -13.72 -5.54
C SER A 122 -15.88 -14.50 -6.84
N LEU A 123 -14.68 -14.48 -7.39
CA LEU A 123 -14.34 -15.10 -8.66
C LEU A 123 -13.84 -16.54 -8.52
N LEU A 124 -13.23 -16.87 -7.39
CA LEU A 124 -12.63 -18.17 -7.14
C LEU A 124 -13.63 -19.35 -7.31
N PRO A 125 -14.87 -19.32 -6.77
CA PRO A 125 -15.81 -20.42 -6.94
C PRO A 125 -16.17 -20.70 -8.40
N TYR A 126 -16.27 -19.66 -9.22
CA TYR A 126 -16.55 -19.82 -10.67
C TYR A 126 -15.37 -20.43 -11.40
N TYR A 127 -14.15 -19.96 -11.10
CA TYR A 127 -12.95 -20.53 -11.66
C TYR A 127 -12.75 -21.99 -11.29
N LEU A 128 -12.99 -22.36 -10.02
CA LEU A 128 -12.91 -23.73 -9.53
C LEU A 128 -13.89 -24.67 -10.23
N LYS A 129 -15.13 -24.23 -10.48
CA LYS A 129 -16.11 -25.02 -11.24
C LYS A 129 -15.63 -25.26 -12.69
N GLY A 130 -15.06 -24.26 -13.33
CA GLY A 130 -14.46 -24.43 -14.66
C GLY A 130 -13.30 -25.41 -14.65
N LEU A 131 -12.41 -25.29 -13.66
CA LEU A 131 -11.29 -26.20 -13.48
C LEU A 131 -11.74 -27.63 -13.17
N GLU A 132 -12.77 -27.83 -12.35
CA GLU A 132 -13.37 -29.13 -12.06
C GLU A 132 -13.80 -29.85 -13.34
N ILE A 133 -14.45 -29.16 -14.26
CA ILE A 133 -14.84 -29.72 -15.56
C ILE A 133 -13.61 -30.18 -16.37
N LEU A 134 -12.55 -29.36 -16.36
CA LEU A 134 -11.32 -29.71 -17.09
C LEU A 134 -10.60 -30.93 -16.49
N ILE A 135 -10.58 -31.06 -15.17
CA ILE A 135 -9.94 -32.20 -14.47
C ILE A 135 -10.64 -33.53 -14.78
N HIS A 136 -11.92 -33.53 -15.10
CA HIS A 136 -12.59 -34.75 -15.55
C HIS A 136 -12.10 -35.29 -16.90
N HIS A 137 -11.50 -34.41 -17.73
CA HIS A 137 -11.05 -34.78 -19.07
C HIS A 137 -9.53 -34.81 -19.24
N TYR A 138 -8.82 -34.10 -18.33
CA TYR A 138 -7.36 -33.92 -18.44
C TYR A 138 -6.70 -34.18 -17.08
N THR A 139 -5.40 -34.49 -17.13
CA THR A 139 -4.59 -34.52 -15.89
C THR A 139 -4.51 -33.10 -15.27
N VAL A 140 -4.31 -33.02 -13.96
CA VAL A 140 -4.29 -31.74 -13.21
C VAL A 140 -3.35 -30.68 -13.85
N PRO A 141 -2.08 -31.02 -14.21
CA PRO A 141 -1.20 -30.06 -14.86
C PRO A 141 -1.75 -29.52 -16.19
N VAL A 142 -2.28 -30.40 -17.02
CA VAL A 142 -2.85 -30.04 -18.33
C VAL A 142 -4.14 -29.24 -18.17
N ALA A 143 -4.98 -29.59 -17.20
CA ALA A 143 -6.19 -28.84 -16.90
C ALA A 143 -5.87 -27.42 -16.45
N LEU A 144 -4.86 -27.25 -15.57
CA LEU A 144 -4.40 -25.93 -15.12
C LEU A 144 -3.86 -25.10 -16.30
N ALA A 145 -3.01 -25.70 -17.16
CA ALA A 145 -2.47 -25.01 -18.34
C ALA A 145 -3.58 -24.51 -19.26
N LYS A 146 -4.59 -25.35 -19.52
CA LYS A 146 -5.74 -24.98 -20.35
C LYS A 146 -6.64 -23.92 -19.69
N SER A 147 -6.75 -23.94 -18.37
CA SER A 147 -7.60 -23.00 -17.64
C SER A 147 -7.08 -21.55 -17.63
N ILE A 148 -5.82 -21.30 -17.99
CA ILE A 148 -5.24 -19.95 -18.00
C ILE A 148 -6.01 -18.99 -18.90
N GLU A 149 -6.45 -19.47 -20.09
CA GLU A 149 -7.13 -18.60 -21.06
C GLU A 149 -8.44 -18.05 -20.49
N ASP A 150 -9.18 -18.90 -19.80
CA ASP A 150 -10.49 -18.59 -19.22
C ASP A 150 -10.39 -18.07 -17.78
N ALA A 151 -9.20 -18.09 -17.17
CA ALA A 151 -9.01 -17.64 -15.80
C ALA A 151 -9.18 -16.12 -15.70
N PRO A 152 -9.83 -15.65 -14.60
CA PRO A 152 -9.84 -14.23 -14.28
C PRO A 152 -8.41 -13.64 -14.22
N GLU A 153 -8.26 -12.40 -14.67
CA GLU A 153 -6.95 -11.71 -14.72
C GLU A 153 -6.20 -11.72 -13.39
N VAL A 154 -6.94 -11.73 -12.28
CA VAL A 154 -6.39 -11.77 -10.91
C VAL A 154 -5.61 -13.06 -10.65
N PHE A 155 -6.01 -14.18 -11.24
CA PHE A 155 -5.37 -15.49 -11.03
C PHE A 155 -4.26 -15.80 -12.04
N LYS A 156 -4.27 -15.17 -13.21
CA LYS A 156 -3.32 -15.49 -14.29
C LYS A 156 -1.85 -15.42 -13.87
N PRO A 157 -1.39 -14.42 -13.12
CA PRO A 157 0.02 -14.38 -12.71
C PRO A 157 0.43 -15.55 -11.81
N GLY A 158 -0.40 -15.90 -10.84
CA GLY A 158 -0.15 -17.02 -9.95
C GLY A 158 -0.22 -18.37 -10.65
N LEU A 159 -1.21 -18.54 -11.55
CA LEU A 159 -1.35 -19.75 -12.36
C LEU A 159 -0.14 -19.98 -13.27
N ARG A 160 0.39 -18.94 -13.90
CA ARG A 160 1.61 -19.05 -14.71
C ARG A 160 2.78 -19.53 -13.87
N ARG A 161 3.03 -18.92 -12.72
CA ARG A 161 4.08 -19.37 -11.80
C ARG A 161 3.90 -20.81 -11.32
N LEU A 162 2.66 -21.21 -11.04
CA LEU A 162 2.34 -22.58 -10.67
C LEU A 162 2.69 -23.55 -11.80
N ILE A 163 2.28 -23.25 -13.03
CA ILE A 163 2.54 -24.10 -14.20
C ILE A 163 4.02 -24.15 -14.52
N ASP A 164 4.73 -23.03 -14.49
CA ASP A 164 6.19 -22.98 -14.70
C ASP A 164 6.93 -23.89 -13.71
N LYS A 165 6.51 -23.93 -12.43
CA LYS A 165 7.07 -24.84 -11.42
C LYS A 165 6.77 -26.31 -11.73
N ILE A 166 5.54 -26.63 -12.14
CA ILE A 166 5.16 -28.00 -12.50
C ILE A 166 5.92 -28.47 -13.75
N GLU A 167 6.04 -27.61 -14.77
CA GLU A 167 6.76 -27.90 -16.01
C GLU A 167 8.27 -28.03 -15.78
N SER A 168 8.83 -27.36 -14.78
CA SER A 168 10.22 -27.52 -14.37
C SER A 168 10.51 -28.86 -13.68
N GLY A 169 9.49 -29.72 -13.50
CA GLY A 169 9.61 -31.07 -12.95
C GLY A 169 9.30 -31.18 -11.47
N ASP A 170 8.80 -30.12 -10.83
CA ASP A 170 8.37 -30.19 -9.43
C ASP A 170 6.98 -30.85 -9.36
N SER A 171 6.97 -32.14 -9.04
CA SER A 171 5.76 -32.95 -8.86
C SER A 171 5.25 -32.96 -7.43
N SER A 172 5.83 -32.15 -6.54
CA SER A 172 5.43 -32.04 -5.14
C SER A 172 4.10 -31.28 -4.98
N VAL A 173 3.57 -31.26 -3.78
CA VAL A 173 2.39 -30.47 -3.42
C VAL A 173 2.74 -29.01 -3.17
N ASP A 174 4.02 -28.69 -3.01
CA ASP A 174 4.49 -27.36 -2.62
C ASP A 174 4.08 -26.24 -3.59
N PRO A 175 4.18 -26.38 -4.93
CA PRO A 175 3.71 -25.37 -5.87
C PRO A 175 2.23 -25.00 -5.70
N TYR A 176 1.39 -26.01 -5.41
CA TYR A 176 -0.05 -25.80 -5.19
C TYR A 176 -0.31 -25.08 -3.86
N MET A 177 0.45 -25.42 -2.83
CA MET A 177 0.35 -24.75 -1.53
C MET A 177 0.82 -23.29 -1.61
N ASP A 178 1.86 -23.01 -2.39
CA ASP A 178 2.35 -21.66 -2.61
C ASP A 178 1.31 -20.83 -3.36
N PHE A 179 0.68 -21.39 -4.38
CA PHE A 179 -0.43 -20.75 -5.09
C PHE A 179 -1.60 -20.45 -4.12
N ALA A 180 -2.00 -21.42 -3.28
CA ALA A 180 -3.08 -21.22 -2.32
C ALA A 180 -2.76 -20.12 -1.27
N LYS A 181 -1.50 -20.01 -0.84
CA LYS A 181 -1.04 -18.95 0.09
C LYS A 181 -1.02 -17.58 -0.53
N GLU A 182 -0.79 -17.49 -1.84
CA GLU A 182 -0.80 -16.23 -2.57
C GLU A 182 -2.20 -15.59 -2.59
N TYR A 183 -3.24 -16.42 -2.53
CA TYR A 183 -4.64 -16.01 -2.51
C TYR A 183 -5.31 -16.41 -1.20
N PRO A 184 -5.09 -15.68 -0.07
CA PRO A 184 -5.54 -16.06 1.26
C PRO A 184 -7.04 -15.82 1.47
N VAL A 185 -7.87 -16.51 0.71
CA VAL A 185 -9.33 -16.54 0.86
C VAL A 185 -9.78 -17.92 1.37
N ARG A 186 -10.98 -17.99 1.94
CA ARG A 186 -11.49 -19.20 2.61
C ARG A 186 -11.42 -20.46 1.75
N ASP A 187 -11.69 -20.34 0.47
CA ASP A 187 -11.80 -21.48 -0.42
C ASP A 187 -10.48 -21.87 -1.11
N SER A 188 -9.48 -20.98 -1.13
CA SER A 188 -8.16 -21.31 -1.68
C SER A 188 -7.41 -22.38 -0.88
N MET A 189 -7.65 -22.46 0.43
CA MET A 189 -7.07 -23.48 1.31
C MET A 189 -7.72 -24.83 1.20
N ARG A 190 -8.81 -24.95 0.44
CA ARG A 190 -9.56 -26.21 0.24
C ARG A 190 -9.31 -26.86 -1.11
N MET A 191 -8.49 -26.22 -1.95
CA MET A 191 -7.96 -26.80 -3.18
C MET A 191 -6.95 -27.88 -2.89
#